data_255dd694b7bfb2229b238666f96499b5
#
_entry.id   255dd694b7bfb2229b238666f96499b5
#
_cell.length_a   1.000
_cell.length_b   1.000
_cell.length_c   1.000
_cell.angle_alpha   90.00
_cell.angle_beta   90.00
_cell.angle_gamma   90.00
#
_symmetry.space_group_name_H-M   'P 1'
#
loop_
_entity.id
_entity.type
_entity.pdbx_description
1 polymer ?
#
loop_
_entity_poly.entity_id
_entity_poly.type
_entity_poly.pdbx_seq_one_letter_code
_entity_poly.pdbx_strand_id
1 'polypeptide(L)'
;MKILGIYNGKNASVTYYNGRKIIFSVCEERFNRIKNYRGYPFLSIDYLLKKFNLSAKKIDLVTCGAWNYPSADTLSDYFNNINTCVDPWRRYYHSAKSDHDYKIEFIANSTKLFPNAKIKIYDHHYSHFYSAKSSSGFKKGYGIVSDGRGDGQSLSIWKFSSNKIKKIKGFSELRSYGAFYGSITSLLGFKADRHEGKITGLAAYGKDTKLVKLFRKYINFEKGSIKTSKNFLPFINPLDFSYLKKITEKYSKEDVAFAAQKILEENITKIIKFYIPSKQNLVAAGGVFANVKLRMTLDLITRYQKDVSIF
;
A
#
# COMPACT_ATOMS: atom_id res chain seq x y z
N MET A 1 -1.76 24.24 17.04
CA MET A 1 -2.82 23.45 16.39
C MET A 1 -2.72 22.00 16.91
N LYS A 2 -3.80 21.43 17.44
CA LYS A 2 -3.89 20.06 17.93
C LYS A 2 -4.55 19.21 16.86
N ILE A 3 -3.85 18.21 16.37
CA ILE A 3 -4.31 17.37 15.26
C ILE A 3 -4.40 15.92 15.71
N LEU A 4 -5.49 15.25 15.35
CA LEU A 4 -5.62 13.81 15.43
C LEU A 4 -5.60 13.19 14.02
N GLY A 5 -4.65 12.30 13.79
CA GLY A 5 -4.68 11.38 12.66
C GLY A 5 -5.42 10.12 13.10
N ILE A 6 -6.55 9.80 12.46
CA ILE A 6 -7.37 8.64 12.79
C ILE A 6 -7.49 7.76 11.54
N TYR A 7 -7.24 6.47 11.71
CA TYR A 7 -7.47 5.46 10.68
C TYR A 7 -8.42 4.38 11.21
N ASN A 8 -9.49 4.13 10.51
CA ASN A 8 -10.53 3.16 10.89
C ASN A 8 -10.55 1.90 10.02
N GLY A 9 -9.55 1.71 9.15
CA GLY A 9 -9.36 0.48 8.40
C GLY A 9 -8.59 -0.59 9.19
N LYS A 10 -7.97 -1.52 8.48
CA LYS A 10 -7.14 -2.58 9.08
C LYS A 10 -5.98 -1.97 9.89
N ASN A 11 -5.82 -2.41 11.13
CA ASN A 11 -4.94 -1.80 12.13
C ASN A 11 -5.40 -0.39 12.54
N ALA A 12 -6.69 -0.24 12.77
CA ALA A 12 -7.27 1.02 13.22
C ALA A 12 -6.45 1.67 14.33
N SER A 13 -6.23 2.97 14.22
CA SER A 13 -5.25 3.66 15.07
C SER A 13 -5.55 5.14 15.22
N VAL A 14 -4.97 5.75 16.25
CA VAL A 14 -4.97 7.19 16.45
C VAL A 14 -3.55 7.71 16.70
N THR A 15 -3.26 8.88 16.13
CA THR A 15 -2.01 9.61 16.31
C THR A 15 -2.32 11.02 16.74
N TYR A 16 -1.62 11.54 17.75
CA TYR A 16 -1.75 12.90 18.23
C TYR A 16 -0.51 13.73 17.92
N TYR A 17 -0.75 14.87 17.25
CA TYR A 17 0.24 15.91 16.99
C TYR A 17 -0.14 17.21 17.71
N ASN A 18 0.78 17.75 18.50
CA ASN A 18 0.49 18.89 19.39
C ASN A 18 0.76 20.27 18.76
N GLY A 19 1.02 20.33 17.46
CA GLY A 19 1.41 21.55 16.74
C GLY A 19 2.93 21.70 16.55
N ARG A 20 3.74 20.88 17.23
CA ARG A 20 5.21 20.84 17.10
C ARG A 20 5.74 19.47 16.69
N LYS A 21 5.26 18.42 17.34
CA LYS A 21 5.70 17.04 17.09
C LYS A 21 4.58 16.02 17.34
N ILE A 22 4.74 14.84 16.82
CA ILE A 22 3.91 13.68 17.18
C ILE A 22 4.24 13.31 18.63
N ILE A 23 3.23 13.32 19.48
CA ILE A 23 3.33 13.03 20.92
C ILE A 23 2.96 11.59 21.19
N PHE A 24 2.02 11.03 20.44
CA PHE A 24 1.46 9.71 20.72
C PHE A 24 0.90 9.07 19.46
N SER A 25 1.08 7.77 19.34
CA SER A 25 0.45 6.97 18.29
C SER A 25 0.20 5.55 18.84
N VAL A 26 -1.00 5.02 18.61
CA VAL A 26 -1.37 3.68 19.08
C VAL A 26 -2.45 3.04 18.21
N CYS A 27 -2.36 1.72 18.04
CA CYS A 27 -3.39 0.92 17.40
C CYS A 27 -4.45 0.47 18.41
N GLU A 28 -5.71 0.43 17.99
CA GLU A 28 -6.87 0.02 18.77
C GLU A 28 -6.75 -1.40 19.33
N GLU A 29 -6.08 -2.30 18.63
CA GLU A 29 -5.83 -3.67 19.06
C GLU A 29 -5.07 -3.78 20.41
N ARG A 30 -4.38 -2.72 20.83
CA ARG A 30 -3.67 -2.68 22.13
C ARG A 30 -4.66 -2.61 23.29
N PHE A 31 -5.85 -2.09 23.04
CA PHE A 31 -6.91 -1.93 24.04
C PHE A 31 -8.00 -2.99 23.92
N ASN A 32 -8.54 -3.23 22.72
CA ASN A 32 -9.62 -4.19 22.52
C ASN A 32 -9.16 -5.65 22.35
N ARG A 33 -7.84 -5.89 22.23
CA ARG A 33 -7.22 -7.22 22.05
C ARG A 33 -7.64 -7.96 20.78
N ILE A 34 -8.26 -7.27 19.83
CA ILE A 34 -8.65 -7.84 18.53
C ILE A 34 -7.57 -7.52 17.50
N LYS A 35 -6.77 -8.52 17.15
CA LYS A 35 -5.65 -8.36 16.20
C LYS A 35 -6.14 -7.91 14.83
N ASN A 36 -5.48 -6.88 14.28
CA ASN A 36 -5.82 -6.23 13.01
C ASN A 36 -7.25 -5.68 12.99
N TYR A 37 -7.69 -5.13 14.12
CA TYR A 37 -9.01 -4.54 14.25
C TYR A 37 -9.32 -3.56 13.11
N ARG A 38 -10.58 -3.57 12.67
CA ARG A 38 -11.16 -2.63 11.69
C ARG A 38 -12.36 -1.97 12.33
N GLY A 39 -12.49 -0.68 12.17
CA GLY A 39 -13.54 0.15 12.76
C GLY A 39 -12.95 1.37 13.46
N TYR A 40 -13.80 2.26 13.88
CA TYR A 40 -13.38 3.51 14.51
C TYR A 40 -12.66 3.25 15.85
N PRO A 41 -11.47 3.84 16.13
CA PRO A 41 -10.62 3.48 17.27
C PRO A 41 -11.03 4.20 18.57
N PHE A 42 -12.22 3.88 19.09
CA PHE A 42 -12.81 4.56 20.23
C PHE A 42 -11.99 4.45 21.52
N LEU A 43 -11.47 3.26 21.85
CA LEU A 43 -10.71 3.05 23.10
C LEU A 43 -9.36 3.77 23.05
N SER A 44 -8.71 3.76 21.91
CA SER A 44 -7.46 4.47 21.68
C SER A 44 -7.62 5.98 21.82
N ILE A 45 -8.74 6.51 21.30
CA ILE A 45 -9.08 7.93 21.39
C ILE A 45 -9.39 8.32 22.83
N ASP A 46 -10.23 7.55 23.53
CA ASP A 46 -10.56 7.80 24.95
C ASP A 46 -9.31 7.79 25.81
N TYR A 47 -8.46 6.77 25.65
CA TYR A 47 -7.17 6.71 26.35
C TYR A 47 -6.29 7.93 26.08
N LEU A 48 -6.16 8.35 24.82
CA LEU A 48 -5.38 9.51 24.42
C LEU A 48 -5.90 10.80 25.08
N LEU A 49 -7.20 11.05 25.02
CA LEU A 49 -7.82 12.24 25.59
C LEU A 49 -7.58 12.31 27.11
N LYS A 50 -7.78 11.18 27.83
CA LYS A 50 -7.52 11.07 29.26
C LYS A 50 -6.04 11.28 29.60
N LYS A 51 -5.14 10.56 28.91
CA LYS A 51 -3.69 10.59 29.17
C LYS A 51 -3.09 11.99 29.05
N PHE A 52 -3.54 12.79 28.09
CA PHE A 52 -3.01 14.11 27.83
C PHE A 52 -3.91 15.25 28.35
N ASN A 53 -4.94 14.91 29.14
CA ASN A 53 -5.93 15.86 29.66
C ASN A 53 -6.47 16.80 28.57
N LEU A 54 -6.89 16.20 27.44
CA LEU A 54 -7.37 16.91 26.26
C LEU A 54 -8.90 16.91 26.24
N SER A 55 -9.47 18.09 26.10
CA SER A 55 -10.88 18.21 25.75
C SER A 55 -11.07 17.96 24.25
N ALA A 56 -12.02 17.11 23.89
CA ALA A 56 -12.40 16.85 22.50
C ALA A 56 -12.78 18.12 21.74
N LYS A 57 -13.41 19.09 22.42
CA LYS A 57 -13.77 20.41 21.87
C LYS A 57 -12.56 21.30 21.52
N LYS A 58 -11.34 20.98 22.04
CA LYS A 58 -10.10 21.69 21.78
C LYS A 58 -9.21 21.06 20.72
N ILE A 59 -9.73 20.06 19.99
CA ILE A 59 -9.06 19.49 18.81
C ILE A 59 -9.40 20.38 17.61
N ASP A 60 -8.36 20.81 16.88
CA ASP A 60 -8.49 21.76 15.77
C ASP A 60 -8.73 21.02 14.43
N LEU A 61 -8.14 19.84 14.28
CA LEU A 61 -8.20 19.07 13.03
C LEU A 61 -8.19 17.57 13.30
N VAL A 62 -9.12 16.87 12.64
CA VAL A 62 -9.12 15.41 12.54
C VAL A 62 -8.85 15.01 11.09
N THR A 63 -7.93 14.09 10.87
CA THR A 63 -7.52 13.70 9.51
C THR A 63 -7.46 12.19 9.36
N CYS A 64 -7.75 11.71 8.12
CA CYS A 64 -7.55 10.34 7.68
C CYS A 64 -6.76 10.33 6.36
N GLY A 65 -5.87 9.35 6.18
CA GLY A 65 -5.10 9.15 4.95
C GLY A 65 -5.63 7.96 4.15
N ALA A 66 -6.92 7.92 3.86
CA ALA A 66 -7.57 6.89 3.05
C ALA A 66 -9.00 7.31 2.67
N TRP A 67 -9.69 6.44 1.92
CA TRP A 67 -11.12 6.53 1.58
C TRP A 67 -11.48 7.58 0.52
N ASN A 68 -10.55 7.86 -0.41
CA ASN A 68 -10.77 8.72 -1.59
C ASN A 68 -10.91 7.91 -2.88
N TYR A 69 -11.49 6.72 -2.80
CA TYR A 69 -11.76 5.88 -3.97
C TYR A 69 -12.84 6.50 -4.87
N PRO A 70 -12.78 6.39 -6.19
CA PRO A 70 -11.64 5.92 -6.97
C PRO A 70 -10.65 7.04 -7.34
N SER A 71 -9.38 6.68 -7.56
CA SER A 71 -8.44 7.62 -8.18
C SER A 71 -8.68 7.74 -9.70
N ALA A 72 -8.23 8.83 -10.30
CA ALA A 72 -8.32 9.02 -11.76
C ALA A 72 -7.58 7.91 -12.54
N ASP A 73 -6.42 7.45 -12.02
CA ASP A 73 -5.67 6.33 -12.60
C ASP A 73 -6.49 5.04 -12.61
N THR A 74 -7.26 4.79 -11.54
CA THR A 74 -8.15 3.63 -11.40
C THR A 74 -9.30 3.69 -12.39
N LEU A 75 -9.99 4.81 -12.47
CA LEU A 75 -11.09 4.99 -13.42
C LEU A 75 -10.64 4.74 -14.86
N SER A 76 -9.54 5.38 -15.28
CA SER A 76 -8.99 5.20 -16.63
C SER A 76 -8.67 3.73 -16.91
N ASP A 77 -8.07 3.00 -15.96
CA ASP A 77 -7.70 1.61 -16.18
C ASP A 77 -8.92 0.67 -16.22
N TYR A 78 -9.96 0.92 -15.41
CA TYR A 78 -11.22 0.19 -15.49
C TYR A 78 -11.90 0.40 -16.85
N PHE A 79 -12.03 1.62 -17.33
CA PHE A 79 -12.63 1.90 -18.63
C PHE A 79 -11.86 1.26 -19.78
N ASN A 80 -10.52 1.31 -19.76
CA ASN A 80 -9.68 0.74 -20.81
C ASN A 80 -9.67 -0.80 -20.80
N ASN A 81 -10.06 -1.44 -19.68
CA ASN A 81 -10.04 -2.90 -19.53
C ASN A 81 -11.44 -3.51 -19.42
N ILE A 82 -12.50 -2.76 -19.70
CA ILE A 82 -13.90 -3.21 -19.58
C ILE A 82 -14.19 -4.50 -20.36
N ASN A 83 -13.54 -4.70 -21.49
CA ASN A 83 -13.71 -5.89 -22.34
C ASN A 83 -12.77 -7.05 -21.98
N THR A 84 -11.90 -6.88 -20.99
CA THR A 84 -10.85 -7.85 -20.65
C THR A 84 -11.04 -8.51 -19.29
N CYS A 85 -11.98 -8.02 -18.49
CA CYS A 85 -12.25 -8.49 -17.14
C CYS A 85 -13.59 -9.22 -17.08
N VAL A 86 -13.64 -10.32 -16.35
CA VAL A 86 -14.86 -11.13 -16.19
C VAL A 86 -15.98 -10.37 -15.48
N ASP A 87 -15.67 -9.40 -14.65
CA ASP A 87 -16.66 -8.46 -14.09
C ASP A 87 -15.97 -7.23 -13.45
N PRO A 88 -15.46 -6.28 -14.25
CA PRO A 88 -14.78 -5.11 -13.72
C PRO A 88 -15.70 -4.23 -12.88
N TRP A 89 -16.98 -4.15 -13.25
CA TRP A 89 -17.96 -3.32 -12.57
C TRP A 89 -18.32 -3.85 -11.20
N ARG A 90 -18.44 -5.16 -11.05
CA ARG A 90 -18.66 -5.79 -9.74
C ARG A 90 -17.51 -5.49 -8.78
N ARG A 91 -16.26 -5.61 -9.26
CA ARG A 91 -15.09 -5.29 -8.45
C ARG A 91 -15.05 -3.80 -8.08
N TYR A 92 -15.25 -2.92 -9.08
CA TYR A 92 -15.34 -1.49 -8.87
C TYR A 92 -16.39 -1.17 -7.80
N TYR A 93 -17.60 -1.72 -7.93
CA TYR A 93 -18.68 -1.50 -6.97
C TYR A 93 -18.32 -1.93 -5.54
N HIS A 94 -17.77 -3.13 -5.37
CA HIS A 94 -17.36 -3.61 -4.04
C HIS A 94 -16.26 -2.77 -3.42
N SER A 95 -15.27 -2.34 -4.19
CA SER A 95 -14.21 -1.45 -3.71
C SER A 95 -14.75 -0.07 -3.34
N ALA A 96 -15.57 0.52 -4.21
CA ALA A 96 -16.19 1.81 -3.98
C ALA A 96 -17.10 1.80 -2.74
N LYS A 97 -17.94 0.77 -2.60
CA LYS A 97 -18.82 0.61 -1.44
C LYS A 97 -18.03 0.48 -0.15
N SER A 98 -17.02 -0.39 -0.11
CA SER A 98 -16.19 -0.58 1.10
C SER A 98 -15.52 0.72 1.54
N ASP A 99 -14.89 1.45 0.62
CA ASP A 99 -14.22 2.71 0.94
C ASP A 99 -15.23 3.80 1.35
N HIS A 100 -16.41 3.80 0.73
CA HIS A 100 -17.49 4.71 1.10
C HIS A 100 -18.00 4.44 2.53
N ASP A 101 -18.25 3.19 2.89
CA ASP A 101 -18.74 2.80 4.21
C ASP A 101 -17.76 3.24 5.31
N TYR A 102 -16.44 3.00 5.13
CA TYR A 102 -15.42 3.47 6.06
C TYR A 102 -15.31 4.99 6.10
N LYS A 103 -15.49 5.67 4.98
CA LYS A 103 -15.50 7.14 4.91
C LYS A 103 -16.65 7.72 5.71
N ILE A 104 -17.86 7.18 5.54
CA ILE A 104 -19.05 7.62 6.30
C ILE A 104 -18.86 7.38 7.79
N GLU A 105 -18.40 6.20 8.19
CA GLU A 105 -18.09 5.88 9.58
C GLU A 105 -17.09 6.87 10.18
N PHE A 106 -16.00 7.15 9.47
CA PHE A 106 -14.97 8.10 9.90
C PHE A 106 -15.54 9.50 10.08
N ILE A 107 -16.29 10.02 9.09
CA ILE A 107 -16.86 11.37 9.16
C ILE A 107 -17.87 11.47 10.31
N ALA A 108 -18.83 10.53 10.39
CA ALA A 108 -19.89 10.56 11.39
C ALA A 108 -19.33 10.54 12.82
N ASN A 109 -18.45 9.59 13.12
CA ASN A 109 -17.85 9.46 14.45
C ASN A 109 -16.94 10.64 14.79
N SER A 110 -16.14 11.11 13.82
CA SER A 110 -15.25 12.26 14.04
C SER A 110 -16.03 13.55 14.29
N THR A 111 -17.09 13.81 13.54
CA THR A 111 -17.96 14.99 13.75
C THR A 111 -18.66 14.95 15.12
N LYS A 112 -19.15 13.77 15.50
CA LYS A 112 -19.81 13.58 16.81
C LYS A 112 -18.86 13.80 17.98
N LEU A 113 -17.64 13.24 17.92
CA LEU A 113 -16.68 13.30 19.02
C LEU A 113 -15.94 14.63 19.09
N PHE A 114 -15.69 15.28 17.96
CA PHE A 114 -14.87 16.48 17.86
C PHE A 114 -15.63 17.62 17.16
N PRO A 115 -16.67 18.18 17.83
CA PRO A 115 -17.65 19.08 17.17
C PRO A 115 -17.02 20.38 16.62
N ASN A 116 -15.86 20.80 17.14
CA ASN A 116 -15.16 22.02 16.71
C ASN A 116 -14.03 21.76 15.74
N ALA A 117 -13.69 20.50 15.47
CA ALA A 117 -12.57 20.15 14.61
C ALA A 117 -12.94 20.23 13.11
N LYS A 118 -12.01 20.74 12.31
CA LYS A 118 -12.08 20.53 10.85
C LYS A 118 -11.79 19.06 10.54
N ILE A 119 -12.53 18.48 9.61
CA ILE A 119 -12.31 17.10 9.16
C ILE A 119 -11.69 17.15 7.78
N LYS A 120 -10.55 16.43 7.58
CA LYS A 120 -9.88 16.31 6.29
C LYS A 120 -9.53 14.88 5.97
N ILE A 121 -9.77 14.49 4.74
CA ILE A 121 -9.40 13.19 4.18
C ILE A 121 -8.34 13.45 3.11
N TYR A 122 -7.24 12.69 3.18
CA TYR A 122 -6.13 12.76 2.23
C TYR A 122 -6.04 11.47 1.43
N ASP A 123 -5.48 11.56 0.23
CA ASP A 123 -5.16 10.40 -0.60
C ASP A 123 -4.23 9.41 0.13
N HIS A 124 -4.51 8.12 0.00
CA HIS A 124 -3.80 7.06 0.69
C HIS A 124 -2.32 7.02 0.32
N HIS A 125 -2.01 7.04 -0.97
CA HIS A 125 -0.63 7.02 -1.45
C HIS A 125 0.12 8.31 -1.12
N TYR A 126 -0.58 9.45 -1.14
CA TYR A 126 0.00 10.72 -0.68
C TYR A 126 0.38 10.66 0.80
N SER A 127 -0.45 10.06 1.62
CA SER A 127 -0.21 9.93 3.06
C SER A 127 1.01 9.04 3.35
N HIS A 128 1.14 7.91 2.67
CA HIS A 128 2.32 7.06 2.73
C HIS A 128 3.58 7.80 2.28
N PHE A 129 3.51 8.46 1.12
CA PHE A 129 4.62 9.24 0.60
C PHE A 129 5.05 10.35 1.56
N TYR A 130 4.08 11.13 2.08
CA TYR A 130 4.37 12.26 2.94
C TYR A 130 5.00 11.83 4.28
N SER A 131 4.55 10.70 4.82
CA SER A 131 5.14 10.09 6.02
C SER A 131 6.62 9.77 5.81
N ALA A 132 6.95 9.02 4.77
CA ALA A 132 8.33 8.66 4.45
C ALA A 132 9.20 9.90 4.15
N LYS A 133 8.68 10.85 3.34
CA LYS A 133 9.38 12.12 3.06
C LYS A 133 9.69 12.91 4.33
N SER A 134 8.72 13.02 5.23
CA SER A 134 8.87 13.83 6.45
C SER A 134 9.88 13.22 7.43
N SER A 135 9.94 11.89 7.48
CA SER A 135 10.88 11.15 8.35
C SER A 135 12.29 11.06 7.77
N SER A 136 12.45 11.17 6.44
CA SER A 136 13.76 11.03 5.77
C SER A 136 14.72 12.20 5.98
N GLY A 137 14.19 13.40 6.27
CA GLY A 137 14.98 14.63 6.32
C GLY A 137 15.41 15.17 4.94
N PHE A 138 15.07 14.48 3.84
CA PHE A 138 15.47 14.92 2.50
C PHE A 138 14.71 16.17 2.04
N LYS A 139 15.45 17.18 1.55
CA LYS A 139 14.86 18.43 1.01
C LYS A 139 14.35 18.26 -0.42
N LYS A 140 14.93 17.35 -1.20
CA LYS A 140 14.54 17.04 -2.60
C LYS A 140 14.81 15.58 -2.93
N GLY A 141 14.04 15.04 -3.87
CA GLY A 141 14.20 13.65 -4.30
C GLY A 141 12.96 13.09 -4.96
N TYR A 142 12.86 11.78 -4.94
CA TYR A 142 11.74 11.02 -5.46
C TYR A 142 11.14 10.13 -4.39
N GLY A 143 9.88 9.75 -4.60
CA GLY A 143 9.19 8.79 -3.76
C GLY A 143 8.54 7.71 -4.59
N ILE A 144 8.56 6.49 -4.07
CA ILE A 144 7.77 5.37 -4.59
C ILE A 144 6.89 4.85 -3.47
N VAL A 145 5.59 4.74 -3.75
CA VAL A 145 4.64 4.09 -2.85
C VAL A 145 4.10 2.86 -3.56
N SER A 146 4.14 1.71 -2.91
CA SER A 146 3.56 0.48 -3.45
C SER A 146 2.82 -0.29 -2.36
N ASP A 147 1.56 -0.60 -2.66
CA ASP A 147 0.67 -1.28 -1.74
C ASP A 147 -0.12 -2.38 -2.45
N GLY A 148 -0.86 -3.19 -1.70
CA GLY A 148 -1.84 -4.09 -2.27
C GLY A 148 -2.95 -3.30 -2.97
N ARG A 149 -3.52 -2.34 -2.23
CA ARG A 149 -4.56 -1.41 -2.67
C ARG A 149 -4.69 -0.25 -1.68
N GLY A 150 -4.77 0.96 -2.18
CA GLY A 150 -5.12 2.16 -1.41
C GLY A 150 -5.79 3.20 -2.31
N ASP A 151 -7.05 3.56 -2.04
CA ASP A 151 -7.87 4.47 -2.84
C ASP A 151 -7.93 4.10 -4.34
N GLY A 152 -7.89 2.76 -4.63
CA GLY A 152 -7.87 2.23 -5.99
C GLY A 152 -6.49 2.22 -6.66
N GLN A 153 -5.45 2.72 -6.00
CA GLN A 153 -4.08 2.68 -6.50
C GLN A 153 -3.30 1.50 -5.91
N SER A 154 -2.33 1.01 -6.65
CA SER A 154 -1.38 -0.02 -6.22
C SER A 154 0.05 0.47 -6.14
N LEU A 155 0.42 1.45 -7.00
CA LEU A 155 1.74 2.04 -7.03
C LEU A 155 1.65 3.49 -7.50
N SER A 156 2.49 4.35 -6.92
CA SER A 156 2.63 5.74 -7.36
C SER A 156 4.07 6.24 -7.23
N ILE A 157 4.45 7.11 -8.16
CA ILE A 157 5.77 7.74 -8.23
C ILE A 157 5.61 9.24 -8.00
N TRP A 158 6.44 9.79 -7.17
CA TRP A 158 6.42 11.18 -6.72
C TRP A 158 7.76 11.85 -6.94
N LYS A 159 7.74 13.15 -7.21
CA LYS A 159 8.92 14.02 -7.15
C LYS A 159 8.67 15.11 -6.13
N PHE A 160 9.67 15.43 -5.33
CA PHE A 160 9.53 16.48 -4.32
C PHE A 160 10.77 17.39 -4.25
N SER A 161 10.52 18.60 -3.83
CA SER A 161 11.50 19.60 -3.38
C SER A 161 10.97 20.25 -2.10
N SER A 162 11.71 21.16 -1.49
CA SER A 162 11.32 21.79 -0.23
C SER A 162 9.88 22.31 -0.22
N ASN A 163 9.42 22.91 -1.34
CA ASN A 163 8.14 23.61 -1.42
C ASN A 163 7.16 22.99 -2.44
N LYS A 164 7.54 21.91 -3.13
CA LYS A 164 6.71 21.36 -4.22
C LYS A 164 6.72 19.83 -4.19
N ILE A 165 5.51 19.26 -4.23
CA ILE A 165 5.29 17.83 -4.38
C ILE A 165 4.45 17.62 -5.65
N LYS A 166 4.87 16.66 -6.48
CA LYS A 166 4.17 16.30 -7.72
C LYS A 166 4.12 14.78 -7.85
N LYS A 167 2.91 14.23 -8.04
CA LYS A 167 2.74 12.85 -8.52
C LYS A 167 3.14 12.79 -9.99
N ILE A 168 4.08 11.91 -10.33
CA ILE A 168 4.58 11.71 -11.70
C ILE A 168 3.75 10.67 -12.41
N LYS A 169 3.45 9.55 -11.71
CA LYS A 169 2.71 8.43 -12.26
C LYS A 169 1.94 7.71 -11.16
N GLY A 170 0.74 7.25 -11.47
CA GLY A 170 -0.06 6.32 -10.70
C GLY A 170 -0.35 5.07 -11.51
N PHE A 171 -0.55 3.95 -10.81
CA PHE A 171 -1.02 2.69 -11.35
C PHE A 171 -2.21 2.22 -10.54
N SER A 172 -3.25 1.75 -11.23
CA SER A 172 -4.47 1.29 -10.58
C SER A 172 -4.28 0.00 -9.78
N GLU A 173 -5.24 -0.30 -8.93
CA GLU A 173 -5.29 -1.56 -8.18
C GLU A 173 -5.32 -2.81 -9.08
N LEU A 174 -5.74 -2.67 -10.35
CA LEU A 174 -5.71 -3.76 -11.33
C LEU A 174 -4.29 -4.17 -11.73
N ARG A 175 -3.30 -3.32 -11.43
CA ARG A 175 -1.89 -3.48 -11.78
C ARG A 175 -1.00 -3.71 -10.54
N SER A 176 -1.50 -4.46 -9.55
CA SER A 176 -0.89 -4.53 -8.23
C SER A 176 0.09 -5.69 -8.06
N TYR A 177 1.35 -5.36 -7.79
CA TYR A 177 2.34 -6.35 -7.34
C TYR A 177 2.07 -6.85 -5.92
N GLY A 178 1.53 -5.99 -5.05
CA GLY A 178 1.14 -6.40 -3.70
C GLY A 178 0.03 -7.44 -3.72
N ALA A 179 -0.97 -7.22 -4.58
CA ALA A 179 -2.04 -8.20 -4.76
C ALA A 179 -1.56 -9.49 -5.43
N PHE A 180 -0.67 -9.40 -6.41
CA PHE A 180 -0.02 -10.56 -6.99
C PHE A 180 0.67 -11.39 -5.90
N TYR A 181 1.48 -10.74 -5.07
CA TYR A 181 2.20 -11.42 -4.00
C TYR A 181 1.26 -12.01 -2.94
N GLY A 182 0.20 -11.27 -2.57
CA GLY A 182 -0.86 -11.77 -1.68
C GLY A 182 -1.61 -12.96 -2.25
N SER A 183 -1.86 -12.99 -3.57
CA SER A 183 -2.47 -14.13 -4.26
C SER A 183 -1.60 -15.38 -4.18
N ILE A 184 -0.29 -15.24 -4.41
CA ILE A 184 0.65 -16.36 -4.25
C ILE A 184 0.72 -16.80 -2.78
N THR A 185 0.65 -15.86 -1.84
CA THR A 185 0.59 -16.19 -0.40
C THR A 185 -0.60 -17.09 -0.10
N SER A 186 -1.78 -16.77 -0.62
CA SER A 186 -2.98 -17.63 -0.48
C SER A 186 -2.85 -18.96 -1.17
N LEU A 187 -2.29 -18.98 -2.38
CA LEU A 187 -2.07 -20.19 -3.16
C LEU A 187 -1.19 -21.23 -2.41
N LEU A 188 -0.19 -20.74 -1.68
CA LEU A 188 0.69 -21.59 -0.87
C LEU A 188 0.08 -22.03 0.48
N GLY A 189 -1.20 -21.69 0.72
CA GLY A 189 -1.94 -22.08 1.92
C GLY A 189 -1.73 -21.13 3.10
N PHE A 190 -1.20 -19.95 2.88
CA PHE A 190 -1.03 -18.92 3.90
C PHE A 190 -2.11 -17.84 3.80
N LYS A 191 -2.25 -17.01 4.82
CA LYS A 191 -3.24 -15.93 4.85
C LYS A 191 -2.67 -14.67 4.22
N ALA A 192 -3.21 -14.27 3.07
CA ALA A 192 -2.91 -12.98 2.45
C ALA A 192 -3.17 -11.82 3.41
N ASP A 193 -2.49 -10.71 3.22
CA ASP A 193 -2.45 -9.52 4.09
C ASP A 193 -1.89 -9.75 5.51
N ARG A 194 -1.27 -10.93 5.74
CA ARG A 194 -0.70 -11.28 7.06
C ARG A 194 0.59 -12.08 6.98
N HIS A 195 0.71 -12.95 5.99
CA HIS A 195 1.77 -13.95 5.94
C HIS A 195 2.74 -13.79 4.77
N GLU A 196 2.75 -12.64 4.10
CA GLU A 196 3.66 -12.34 3.00
C GLU A 196 5.13 -12.49 3.40
N GLY A 197 5.47 -12.15 4.64
CA GLY A 197 6.82 -12.36 5.18
C GLY A 197 7.25 -13.83 5.22
N LYS A 198 6.30 -14.79 5.36
CA LYS A 198 6.61 -16.23 5.28
C LYS A 198 7.01 -16.63 3.88
N ILE A 199 6.34 -16.05 2.85
CA ILE A 199 6.68 -16.28 1.45
C ILE A 199 8.06 -15.72 1.13
N THR A 200 8.38 -14.53 1.66
CA THR A 200 9.73 -13.94 1.54
C THR A 200 10.79 -14.85 2.15
N GLY A 201 10.52 -15.49 3.30
CA GLY A 201 11.40 -16.47 3.92
C GLY A 201 11.54 -17.75 3.07
N LEU A 202 10.42 -18.33 2.60
CA LEU A 202 10.44 -19.53 1.74
C LEU A 202 11.22 -19.30 0.44
N ALA A 203 11.14 -18.10 -0.14
CA ALA A 203 11.84 -17.76 -1.37
C ALA A 203 13.36 -17.90 -1.28
N ALA A 204 13.93 -17.86 -0.07
CA ALA A 204 15.37 -18.04 0.14
C ALA A 204 15.83 -19.48 -0.12
N TYR A 205 14.94 -20.44 -0.04
CA TYR A 205 15.21 -21.87 -0.25
C TYR A 205 14.82 -22.38 -1.65
N GLY A 206 14.16 -21.54 -2.44
CA GLY A 206 13.76 -21.86 -3.81
C GLY A 206 14.83 -21.52 -4.83
N LYS A 207 14.62 -22.00 -6.07
CA LYS A 207 15.51 -21.79 -7.21
C LYS A 207 14.77 -21.28 -8.43
N ASP A 208 15.53 -20.76 -9.39
CA ASP A 208 14.97 -20.29 -10.67
C ASP A 208 14.44 -21.48 -11.48
N THR A 209 13.20 -21.39 -11.88
CA THR A 209 12.49 -22.39 -12.65
C THR A 209 11.73 -21.76 -13.80
N LYS A 210 11.07 -22.59 -14.63
CA LYS A 210 10.15 -22.10 -15.67
C LYS A 210 9.01 -21.22 -15.13
N LEU A 211 8.74 -21.25 -13.81
CA LEU A 211 7.74 -20.42 -13.16
C LEU A 211 8.06 -18.92 -13.26
N VAL A 212 9.32 -18.53 -13.14
CA VAL A 212 9.73 -17.11 -13.27
C VAL A 212 9.32 -16.59 -14.65
N LYS A 213 9.60 -17.35 -15.73
CA LYS A 213 9.18 -16.98 -17.10
C LYS A 213 7.66 -16.92 -17.23
N LEU A 214 6.94 -17.84 -16.59
CA LEU A 214 5.49 -17.87 -16.58
C LEU A 214 4.91 -16.66 -15.85
N PHE A 215 5.39 -16.36 -14.65
CA PHE A 215 4.91 -15.24 -13.86
C PHE A 215 5.17 -13.88 -14.51
N ARG A 216 6.27 -13.74 -15.28
CA ARG A 216 6.49 -12.54 -16.13
C ARG A 216 5.41 -12.34 -17.19
N LYS A 217 4.79 -13.41 -17.69
CA LYS A 217 3.64 -13.29 -18.61
C LYS A 217 2.38 -12.82 -17.90
N TYR A 218 2.26 -13.05 -16.59
CA TYR A 218 1.09 -12.63 -15.82
C TYR A 218 1.17 -11.18 -15.37
N ILE A 219 2.33 -10.74 -14.90
CA ILE A 219 2.55 -9.35 -14.50
C ILE A 219 3.98 -8.94 -14.80
N ASN A 220 4.16 -7.86 -15.57
CA ASN A 220 5.47 -7.34 -15.92
C ASN A 220 5.42 -5.83 -16.16
N PHE A 221 6.53 -5.14 -15.86
CA PHE A 221 6.71 -3.75 -16.21
C PHE A 221 7.43 -3.62 -17.54
N GLU A 222 6.82 -2.92 -18.48
CA GLU A 222 7.36 -2.73 -19.82
C GLU A 222 6.93 -1.37 -20.37
N LYS A 223 7.87 -0.62 -20.97
CA LYS A 223 7.63 0.67 -21.65
C LYS A 223 6.80 1.66 -20.82
N GLY A 224 7.13 1.82 -19.52
CA GLY A 224 6.43 2.75 -18.62
C GLY A 224 5.04 2.28 -18.14
N SER A 225 4.68 1.02 -18.36
CA SER A 225 3.38 0.48 -17.95
C SER A 225 3.52 -0.88 -17.28
N ILE A 226 2.68 -1.15 -16.30
CA ILE A 226 2.52 -2.49 -15.74
C ILE A 226 1.52 -3.24 -16.63
N LYS A 227 1.97 -4.30 -17.27
CA LYS A 227 1.15 -5.19 -18.08
C LYS A 227 0.68 -6.37 -17.24
N THR A 228 -0.59 -6.72 -17.34
CA THR A 228 -1.17 -7.92 -16.73
C THR A 228 -1.85 -8.75 -17.79
N SER A 229 -1.78 -10.08 -17.69
CA SER A 229 -2.51 -10.95 -18.61
C SER A 229 -4.00 -10.97 -18.27
N LYS A 230 -4.83 -11.27 -19.29
CA LYS A 230 -6.29 -11.40 -19.12
C LYS A 230 -6.67 -12.46 -18.06
N ASN A 231 -5.86 -13.49 -17.93
CA ASN A 231 -6.08 -14.60 -17.00
C ASN A 231 -5.55 -14.32 -15.59
N PHE A 232 -4.94 -13.17 -15.38
CA PHE A 232 -4.33 -12.81 -14.12
C PHE A 232 -4.51 -11.33 -13.85
N LEU A 233 -5.71 -10.98 -13.46
CA LEU A 233 -5.96 -9.69 -12.82
C LEU A 233 -6.09 -9.97 -11.31
N PRO A 234 -5.01 -9.71 -10.54
CA PRO A 234 -5.06 -9.89 -9.10
C PRO A 234 -6.26 -9.11 -8.57
N PHE A 235 -7.14 -9.58 -7.81
CA PHE A 235 -8.38 -8.99 -7.34
C PHE A 235 -9.63 -9.11 -8.23
N ILE A 236 -9.55 -9.31 -9.54
CA ILE A 236 -10.75 -9.39 -10.38
C ILE A 236 -11.26 -10.81 -10.48
N ASN A 237 -10.36 -11.78 -10.40
CA ASN A 237 -10.73 -13.19 -10.41
C ASN A 237 -10.06 -13.96 -9.26
N PRO A 238 -10.46 -13.75 -8.00
CA PRO A 238 -9.96 -14.55 -6.88
C PRO A 238 -10.38 -16.02 -6.98
N LEU A 239 -11.28 -16.38 -7.88
CA LEU A 239 -11.82 -17.72 -8.01
C LEU A 239 -11.07 -18.59 -9.03
N ASP A 240 -10.24 -18.02 -9.90
CA ASP A 240 -9.48 -18.83 -10.87
C ASP A 240 -8.04 -19.15 -10.41
N PHE A 241 -7.89 -19.36 -9.11
CA PHE A 241 -6.69 -20.04 -8.58
C PHE A 241 -6.55 -21.48 -9.09
N SER A 242 -7.61 -22.08 -9.66
CA SER A 242 -7.58 -23.46 -10.14
C SER A 242 -6.48 -23.68 -11.18
N TYR A 243 -6.32 -22.75 -12.13
CA TYR A 243 -5.29 -22.83 -13.15
C TYR A 243 -3.88 -22.63 -12.57
N LEU A 244 -3.68 -21.61 -11.74
CA LEU A 244 -2.41 -21.39 -11.05
C LEU A 244 -2.07 -22.53 -10.10
N LYS A 245 -3.07 -23.06 -9.39
CA LYS A 245 -2.91 -24.21 -8.51
C LYS A 245 -2.39 -25.44 -9.27
N LYS A 246 -3.04 -25.82 -10.37
CA LYS A 246 -2.59 -26.93 -11.23
C LYS A 246 -1.15 -26.76 -11.75
N ILE A 247 -0.74 -25.53 -12.06
CA ILE A 247 0.62 -25.24 -12.52
C ILE A 247 1.61 -25.34 -11.36
N THR A 248 1.27 -24.74 -10.22
CA THR A 248 2.18 -24.67 -9.06
C THR A 248 2.29 -25.99 -8.32
N GLU A 249 1.32 -26.90 -8.42
CA GLU A 249 1.41 -28.26 -7.86
C GLU A 249 2.59 -29.08 -8.41
N LYS A 250 3.13 -28.70 -9.55
CA LYS A 250 4.32 -29.33 -10.16
C LYS A 250 5.65 -28.81 -9.60
N TYR A 251 5.62 -27.86 -8.69
CA TYR A 251 6.79 -27.22 -8.13
C TYR A 251 6.74 -27.20 -6.60
N SER A 252 7.90 -27.12 -5.97
CA SER A 252 7.96 -26.94 -4.52
C SER A 252 7.37 -25.59 -4.11
N LYS A 253 6.92 -25.46 -2.86
CA LYS A 253 6.43 -24.18 -2.32
C LYS A 253 7.52 -23.09 -2.34
N GLU A 254 8.76 -23.51 -2.13
CA GLU A 254 9.95 -22.70 -2.16
C GLU A 254 10.20 -22.11 -3.55
N ASP A 255 10.10 -22.93 -4.61
CA ASP A 255 10.27 -22.49 -6.00
C ASP A 255 9.16 -21.52 -6.44
N VAL A 256 7.92 -21.76 -6.00
CA VAL A 256 6.80 -20.84 -6.24
C VAL A 256 7.04 -19.50 -5.54
N ALA A 257 7.48 -19.54 -4.28
CA ALA A 257 7.81 -18.36 -3.50
C ALA A 257 8.98 -17.58 -4.11
N PHE A 258 10.04 -18.30 -4.55
CA PHE A 258 11.19 -17.71 -5.26
C PHE A 258 10.75 -16.97 -6.52
N ALA A 259 9.92 -17.61 -7.34
CA ALA A 259 9.44 -17.00 -8.59
C ALA A 259 8.63 -15.72 -8.32
N ALA A 260 7.76 -15.73 -7.31
CA ALA A 260 6.99 -14.54 -6.93
C ALA A 260 7.90 -13.40 -6.43
N GLN A 261 8.88 -13.72 -5.57
CA GLN A 261 9.84 -12.76 -5.04
C GLN A 261 10.70 -12.16 -6.16
N LYS A 262 11.18 -12.99 -7.09
CA LYS A 262 11.96 -12.57 -8.25
C LYS A 262 11.20 -11.59 -9.14
N ILE A 263 9.93 -11.87 -9.42
CA ILE A 263 9.07 -10.97 -10.19
C ILE A 263 8.87 -9.62 -9.49
N LEU A 264 8.63 -9.62 -8.19
CA LEU A 264 8.51 -8.41 -7.41
C LEU A 264 9.77 -7.54 -7.48
N GLU A 265 10.93 -8.12 -7.19
CA GLU A 265 12.22 -7.43 -7.19
C GLU A 265 12.57 -6.87 -8.58
N GLU A 266 12.45 -7.69 -9.62
CA GLU A 266 12.75 -7.28 -11.00
C GLU A 266 11.90 -6.10 -11.46
N ASN A 267 10.61 -6.15 -11.17
CA ASN A 267 9.67 -5.15 -11.68
C ASN A 267 9.75 -3.83 -10.90
N ILE A 268 9.86 -3.87 -9.58
CA ILE A 268 10.08 -2.64 -8.79
C ILE A 268 11.40 -1.99 -9.20
N THR A 269 12.45 -2.78 -9.42
CA THR A 269 13.73 -2.29 -9.95
C THR A 269 13.59 -1.61 -11.31
N LYS A 270 12.87 -2.24 -12.25
CA LYS A 270 12.62 -1.68 -13.58
C LYS A 270 11.84 -0.37 -13.50
N ILE A 271 10.82 -0.29 -12.63
CA ILE A 271 10.02 0.92 -12.40
C ILE A 271 10.88 2.06 -11.87
N ILE A 272 11.70 1.78 -10.87
CA ILE A 272 12.61 2.78 -10.31
C ILE A 272 13.56 3.28 -11.38
N LYS A 273 14.24 2.39 -12.10
CA LYS A 273 15.17 2.77 -13.18
C LYS A 273 14.52 3.56 -14.31
N PHE A 274 13.23 3.34 -14.57
CA PHE A 274 12.50 4.02 -15.64
C PHE A 274 12.06 5.43 -15.25
N TYR A 275 11.55 5.61 -14.04
CA TYR A 275 10.93 6.87 -13.61
C TYR A 275 11.84 7.76 -12.77
N ILE A 276 12.88 7.21 -12.16
CA ILE A 276 13.72 7.92 -11.22
C ILE A 276 15.14 8.01 -11.80
N PRO A 277 15.63 9.23 -12.09
CA PRO A 277 17.01 9.40 -12.55
C PRO A 277 18.00 8.88 -11.53
N SER A 278 19.16 8.46 -11.99
CA SER A 278 20.27 8.06 -11.10
C SER A 278 20.70 9.20 -10.16
N LYS A 279 21.30 8.85 -9.03
CA LYS A 279 21.84 9.81 -8.05
C LYS A 279 20.79 10.75 -7.43
N GLN A 280 19.59 10.24 -7.18
CA GLN A 280 18.52 10.97 -6.49
C GLN A 280 18.22 10.34 -5.13
N ASN A 281 17.87 11.16 -4.14
CA ASN A 281 17.30 10.65 -2.89
C ASN A 281 15.98 9.96 -3.19
N LEU A 282 15.77 8.80 -2.59
CA LEU A 282 14.59 7.99 -2.76
C LEU A 282 13.94 7.69 -1.40
N VAL A 283 12.65 7.96 -1.29
CA VAL A 283 11.81 7.47 -0.19
C VAL A 283 10.88 6.39 -0.69
N ALA A 284 10.75 5.30 0.06
CA ALA A 284 9.90 4.17 -0.28
C ALA A 284 8.88 3.92 0.84
N ALA A 285 7.61 3.73 0.48
CA ALA A 285 6.52 3.54 1.44
C ALA A 285 5.43 2.59 0.90
N GLY A 286 4.52 2.17 1.78
CA GLY A 286 3.44 1.22 1.48
C GLY A 286 3.81 -0.21 1.84
N GLY A 287 2.79 -1.07 1.95
CA GLY A 287 2.92 -2.44 2.47
C GLY A 287 3.90 -3.33 1.70
N VAL A 288 4.07 -3.11 0.40
CA VAL A 288 5.02 -3.88 -0.43
C VAL A 288 6.46 -3.67 0.04
N PHE A 289 6.81 -2.48 0.53
CA PHE A 289 8.15 -2.19 1.04
C PHE A 289 8.41 -2.72 2.47
N ALA A 290 7.44 -3.37 3.11
CA ALA A 290 7.69 -4.21 4.28
C ALA A 290 8.47 -5.50 3.91
N ASN A 291 8.52 -5.87 2.64
CA ASN A 291 9.32 -6.99 2.13
C ASN A 291 10.81 -6.70 2.28
N VAL A 292 11.46 -7.38 3.23
CA VAL A 292 12.86 -7.14 3.59
C VAL A 292 13.82 -7.45 2.45
N LYS A 293 13.54 -8.48 1.64
CA LYS A 293 14.37 -8.86 0.50
C LYS A 293 14.33 -7.80 -0.60
N LEU A 294 13.15 -7.25 -0.87
CA LEU A 294 13.01 -6.12 -1.80
C LEU A 294 13.80 -4.90 -1.33
N ARG A 295 13.77 -4.57 -0.03
CA ARG A 295 14.56 -3.46 0.53
C ARG A 295 16.05 -3.69 0.36
N MET A 296 16.55 -4.90 0.62
CA MET A 296 17.96 -5.25 0.37
C MET A 296 18.35 -5.08 -1.10
N THR A 297 17.48 -5.50 -2.02
CA THR A 297 17.70 -5.34 -3.47
C THR A 297 17.79 -3.86 -3.85
N LEU A 298 16.93 -3.01 -3.28
CA LEU A 298 16.97 -1.58 -3.50
C LEU A 298 18.24 -0.94 -2.90
N ASP A 299 18.63 -1.34 -1.71
CA ASP A 299 19.87 -0.86 -1.06
C ASP A 299 21.10 -1.19 -1.91
N LEU A 300 21.19 -2.41 -2.44
CA LEU A 300 22.27 -2.80 -3.35
C LEU A 300 22.31 -1.94 -4.62
N ILE A 301 21.14 -1.67 -5.22
CA ILE A 301 21.03 -0.84 -6.45
C ILE A 301 21.50 0.59 -6.16
N THR A 302 21.16 1.14 -5.00
CA THR A 302 21.52 2.50 -4.62
C THR A 302 22.97 2.65 -4.15
N ARG A 303 23.53 1.65 -3.50
CA ARG A 303 24.95 1.63 -3.13
C ARG A 303 25.88 1.57 -4.35
N TYR A 304 25.47 0.92 -5.43
CA TYR A 304 26.19 0.97 -6.72
C TYR A 304 26.08 2.32 -7.43
N GLN A 305 25.09 3.14 -7.07
CA GLN A 305 24.98 4.52 -7.50
C GLN A 305 25.48 5.41 -6.34
N LYS A 306 26.82 5.51 -6.16
CA LYS A 306 27.43 6.38 -5.14
C LYS A 306 26.62 7.67 -5.02
N ASP A 307 26.06 7.97 -3.83
CA ASP A 307 25.28 9.16 -3.45
C ASP A 307 23.74 9.03 -3.47
N VAL A 308 23.16 7.85 -3.31
CA VAL A 308 21.71 7.69 -3.10
C VAL A 308 21.45 7.15 -1.69
N SER A 309 20.61 7.86 -0.93
CA SER A 309 20.10 7.38 0.36
C SER A 309 18.66 6.89 0.19
N ILE A 310 18.38 5.66 0.65
CA ILE A 310 17.04 5.10 0.76
C ILE A 310 16.57 5.27 2.20
N PHE A 311 15.35 5.77 2.33
CA PHE A 311 14.66 5.88 3.61
C PHE A 311 13.35 5.10 3.59
#